data_8153b3f43cdc04df960f80f799ffe9c2
#
_entry.id   8153b3f43cdc04df960f80f799ffe9c2
#
_cell.length_a   1.000
_cell.length_b   1.000
_cell.length_c   1.000
_cell.angle_alpha   90.00
_cell.angle_beta   90.00
_cell.angle_gamma   90.00
#
_symmetry.space_group_name_H-M   'P 1'
#
loop_
_entity.id
_entity.type
_entity.pdbx_description
1 polymer ?
#
loop_
_entity_poly.entity_id
_entity_poly.type
_entity_poly.pdbx_seq_one_letter_code
_entity_poly.pdbx_strand_id
1 'polypeptide(L)'
;EYGAGASIHHHACPLDKEAKLPKGYHPEEYQAVCHEGYWSAFADRPYLWAKFIWQFSDMQSSIRKEGDTDGINDKGAVTYDRKIKKDVFYFYKANWNPEPMLYLCSRRFTERTKAQTFVKAYSNLKEATLYVNGKKIGKQKKDNINRIIWDQITLVPGENVIRIEGRTGKKVFTDTCIWTLK
;
A
#
# COMPACT_ATOMS: atom_id res chain seq x y z
N GLU A 1 -14.36 -11.20 11.14
CA GLU A 1 -12.96 -10.78 10.86
C GLU A 1 -12.59 -10.92 9.40
N TYR A 2 -11.56 -10.24 8.96
CA TYR A 2 -11.06 -10.29 7.59
C TYR A 2 -9.58 -9.90 7.54
N GLY A 3 -8.86 -10.39 6.52
CA GLY A 3 -7.45 -10.08 6.34
C GLY A 3 -6.81 -10.87 5.20
N ALA A 4 -5.60 -10.50 4.84
CA ALA A 4 -4.79 -11.16 3.84
C ALA A 4 -3.32 -11.17 4.26
N GLY A 5 -2.56 -12.17 3.83
CA GLY A 5 -1.12 -12.27 4.10
C GLY A 5 -0.31 -11.25 3.30
N ALA A 6 0.79 -10.81 3.87
CA ALA A 6 1.82 -10.02 3.17
C ALA A 6 3.19 -10.17 3.82
N SER A 7 4.16 -10.56 3.03
CA SER A 7 5.56 -10.40 3.38
C SER A 7 6.08 -9.04 2.90
N ILE A 8 6.95 -8.42 3.68
CA ILE A 8 7.66 -7.19 3.27
C ILE A 8 8.74 -7.45 2.22
N HIS A 9 9.00 -8.71 1.89
CA HIS A 9 9.96 -9.18 0.87
C HIS A 9 9.28 -9.70 -0.39
N HIS A 10 7.94 -9.83 -0.37
CA HIS A 10 7.16 -10.27 -1.52
C HIS A 10 6.43 -9.10 -2.16
N HIS A 11 6.70 -8.88 -3.43
CA HIS A 11 6.12 -7.77 -4.18
C HIS A 11 5.62 -8.22 -5.56
N ALA A 12 4.48 -7.69 -5.97
CA ALA A 12 3.94 -7.86 -7.32
C ALA A 12 3.03 -6.68 -7.66
N CYS A 13 2.98 -6.32 -8.92
CA CYS A 13 2.04 -5.29 -9.38
C CYS A 13 0.60 -5.84 -9.35
N PRO A 14 -0.33 -5.25 -8.58
CA PRO A 14 -1.71 -5.75 -8.47
C PRO A 14 -2.50 -5.69 -9.78
N LEU A 15 -2.04 -4.91 -10.76
CA LEU A 15 -2.66 -4.85 -12.09
C LEU A 15 -2.23 -6.00 -13.00
N ASP A 16 -1.19 -6.73 -12.64
CA ASP A 16 -0.71 -7.87 -13.41
C ASP A 16 -1.50 -9.14 -13.06
N LYS A 17 -2.73 -9.23 -13.56
CA LYS A 17 -3.65 -10.35 -13.33
C LYS A 17 -3.14 -11.68 -13.87
N GLU A 18 -2.20 -11.65 -14.81
CA GLU A 18 -1.63 -12.83 -15.45
C GLU A 18 -0.38 -13.35 -14.74
N ALA A 19 0.14 -12.61 -13.76
CA ALA A 19 1.32 -13.03 -13.01
C ALA A 19 1.02 -14.30 -12.21
N LYS A 20 1.60 -15.42 -12.64
CA LYS A 20 1.57 -16.67 -11.87
C LYS A 20 2.53 -16.55 -10.70
N LEU A 21 2.01 -16.19 -9.55
CA LEU A 21 2.79 -16.11 -8.32
C LEU A 21 3.08 -17.52 -7.77
N PRO A 22 4.25 -17.77 -7.19
CA PRO A 22 4.54 -19.01 -6.48
C PRO A 22 3.51 -19.29 -5.38
N LYS A 23 3.25 -20.58 -5.10
CA LYS A 23 2.39 -20.97 -3.97
C LYS A 23 2.95 -20.40 -2.66
N GLY A 24 2.10 -19.78 -1.86
CA GLY A 24 2.51 -19.16 -0.59
C GLY A 24 3.23 -17.82 -0.74
N TYR A 25 3.32 -17.27 -1.95
CA TYR A 25 3.88 -15.95 -2.18
C TYR A 25 2.83 -14.87 -1.86
N HIS A 26 3.11 -14.02 -0.87
CA HIS A 26 2.17 -13.04 -0.34
C HIS A 26 2.65 -11.59 -0.61
N PRO A 27 2.38 -11.02 -1.80
CA PRO A 27 2.77 -9.64 -2.10
C PRO A 27 2.08 -8.64 -1.19
N GLU A 28 2.84 -7.68 -0.68
CA GLU A 28 2.31 -6.59 0.16
C GLU A 28 1.23 -5.77 -0.59
N GLU A 29 1.42 -5.57 -1.88
CA GLU A 29 0.49 -4.85 -2.74
C GLU A 29 -0.87 -5.56 -2.83
N TYR A 30 -0.89 -6.91 -2.82
CA TYR A 30 -2.14 -7.67 -2.85
C TYR A 30 -2.86 -7.65 -1.50
N GLN A 31 -2.15 -7.65 -0.38
CA GLN A 31 -2.76 -7.41 0.93
C GLN A 31 -3.50 -6.07 0.91
N ALA A 32 -2.84 -5.01 0.45
CA ALA A 32 -3.42 -3.69 0.37
C ALA A 32 -4.72 -3.67 -0.46
N VAL A 33 -4.70 -4.24 -1.68
CA VAL A 33 -5.87 -4.32 -2.56
C VAL A 33 -7.00 -5.15 -1.93
N CYS A 34 -6.68 -6.23 -1.24
CA CYS A 34 -7.65 -7.08 -0.56
C CYS A 34 -8.41 -6.29 0.53
N HIS A 35 -7.67 -5.57 1.37
CA HIS A 35 -8.25 -4.73 2.44
C HIS A 35 -9.04 -3.53 1.87
N GLU A 36 -8.58 -2.91 0.79
CA GLU A 36 -9.33 -1.88 0.07
C GLU A 36 -10.68 -2.40 -0.42
N GLY A 37 -10.70 -3.61 -1.00
CA GLY A 37 -11.92 -4.28 -1.46
C GLY A 37 -12.89 -4.59 -0.32
N TYR A 38 -12.41 -5.17 0.78
CA TYR A 38 -13.23 -5.40 1.97
C TYR A 38 -13.80 -4.11 2.53
N TRP A 39 -12.96 -3.09 2.70
CA TRP A 39 -13.39 -1.80 3.24
C TRP A 39 -14.44 -1.14 2.36
N SER A 40 -14.24 -1.12 1.04
CA SER A 40 -15.24 -0.61 0.08
C SER A 40 -16.56 -1.35 0.17
N ALA A 41 -16.52 -2.65 0.47
CA ALA A 41 -17.73 -3.47 0.54
C ALA A 41 -18.56 -3.23 1.80
N PHE A 42 -17.96 -2.80 2.91
CA PHE A 42 -18.69 -2.75 4.19
C PHE A 42 -18.50 -1.48 5.05
N ALA A 43 -17.70 -0.50 4.61
CA ALA A 43 -17.46 0.73 5.37
C ALA A 43 -18.78 1.43 5.75
N ASP A 44 -19.68 1.56 4.77
CA ASP A 44 -20.96 2.27 4.89
C ASP A 44 -22.14 1.37 5.27
N ARG A 45 -21.88 0.16 5.84
CA ARG A 45 -22.94 -0.76 6.25
C ARG A 45 -23.18 -0.67 7.75
N PRO A 46 -24.18 0.12 8.19
CA PRO A 46 -24.40 0.37 9.64
C PRO A 46 -24.88 -0.85 10.41
N TYR A 47 -25.46 -1.85 9.73
CA TYR A 47 -25.88 -3.10 10.36
C TYR A 47 -24.70 -4.02 10.74
N LEU A 48 -23.50 -3.75 10.24
CA LEU A 48 -22.28 -4.43 10.66
C LEU A 48 -21.73 -3.72 11.90
N TRP A 49 -22.11 -4.18 13.06
CA TRP A 49 -21.76 -3.59 14.36
C TRP A 49 -20.26 -3.62 14.66
N ALA A 50 -19.50 -4.55 14.04
CA ALA A 50 -18.07 -4.67 14.23
C ALA A 50 -17.37 -5.16 12.95
N LYS A 51 -16.13 -4.67 12.73
CA LYS A 51 -15.28 -4.99 11.58
C LYS A 51 -13.86 -5.21 12.12
N PHE A 52 -13.47 -6.47 12.34
CA PHE A 52 -12.18 -6.81 12.93
C PHE A 52 -11.17 -7.20 11.87
N ILE A 53 -10.06 -6.47 11.84
CA ILE A 53 -8.92 -6.83 10.99
C ILE A 53 -8.18 -8.02 11.60
N TRP A 54 -7.91 -9.04 10.84
CA TRP A 54 -6.98 -10.09 11.17
C TRP A 54 -5.71 -9.90 10.35
N GLN A 55 -4.68 -9.24 10.89
CA GLN A 55 -4.56 -8.81 12.28
C GLN A 55 -3.64 -7.58 12.41
N PHE A 56 -3.38 -7.12 13.64
CA PHE A 56 -2.53 -5.95 13.86
C PHE A 56 -1.05 -6.23 13.56
N SER A 57 -0.46 -7.29 14.16
CA SER A 57 0.94 -7.67 13.90
C SER A 57 1.01 -9.11 13.42
N ASP A 58 1.99 -9.42 12.59
CA ASP A 58 2.35 -10.80 12.30
C ASP A 58 2.55 -11.57 13.61
N MET A 59 2.22 -12.84 13.63
CA MET A 59 2.28 -13.66 14.83
C MET A 59 2.83 -15.06 14.56
N GLN A 60 3.38 -15.68 15.57
CA GLN A 60 3.82 -17.08 15.49
C GLN A 60 2.64 -18.02 15.23
N SER A 61 2.86 -18.99 14.35
CA SER A 61 1.88 -20.03 14.03
C SER A 61 2.59 -21.28 13.52
N SER A 62 2.75 -22.29 14.35
CA SER A 62 3.51 -23.51 14.02
C SER A 62 3.00 -24.29 12.80
N ILE A 63 1.75 -24.06 12.40
CA ILE A 63 1.13 -24.74 11.25
C ILE A 63 1.28 -23.96 9.93
N ARG A 64 1.78 -22.73 9.96
CA ARG A 64 1.92 -21.91 8.75
C ARG A 64 3.26 -22.17 8.06
N LYS A 65 3.18 -22.43 6.73
CA LYS A 65 4.33 -22.64 5.83
C LYS A 65 4.15 -21.84 4.56
N GLU A 66 3.77 -20.58 4.71
CA GLU A 66 3.47 -19.64 3.63
C GLU A 66 4.09 -18.26 3.95
N GLY A 67 4.17 -17.38 2.98
CA GLY A 67 4.91 -16.15 3.12
C GLY A 67 6.42 -16.36 2.93
N ASP A 68 7.23 -15.59 3.60
CA ASP A 68 8.70 -15.65 3.52
C ASP A 68 9.35 -16.39 4.69
N THR A 69 8.59 -16.71 5.73
CA THR A 69 9.10 -17.29 6.96
C THR A 69 8.14 -18.36 7.48
N ASP A 70 8.61 -19.61 7.54
CA ASP A 70 7.87 -20.70 8.15
C ASP A 70 7.58 -20.42 9.64
N GLY A 71 6.39 -20.80 10.08
CA GLY A 71 5.96 -20.60 11.46
C GLY A 71 5.45 -19.20 11.77
N ILE A 72 5.28 -18.35 10.76
CA ILE A 72 4.71 -17.01 10.88
C ILE A 72 3.38 -16.92 10.11
N ASN A 73 2.34 -16.41 10.77
CA ASN A 73 1.15 -15.90 10.12
C ASN A 73 1.39 -14.42 9.77
N ASP A 74 1.59 -14.13 8.50
CA ASP A 74 2.01 -12.83 7.98
C ASP A 74 0.83 -11.89 7.63
N LYS A 75 -0.35 -12.11 8.22
CA LYS A 75 -1.55 -11.27 7.99
C LYS A 75 -1.55 -9.96 8.78
N GLY A 76 -0.48 -9.66 9.50
CA GLY A 76 -0.34 -8.41 10.24
C GLY A 76 -0.31 -7.17 9.35
N ALA A 77 -0.84 -6.06 9.88
CA ALA A 77 -0.62 -4.74 9.32
C ALA A 77 0.78 -4.21 9.62
N VAL A 78 1.47 -4.81 10.59
CA VAL A 78 2.87 -4.57 10.91
C VAL A 78 3.60 -5.91 11.03
N THR A 79 4.93 -5.89 10.93
CA THR A 79 5.78 -7.08 11.10
C THR A 79 5.70 -7.66 12.51
N TYR A 80 6.16 -8.90 12.69
CA TYR A 80 6.19 -9.62 13.96
C TYR A 80 6.89 -8.83 15.08
N ASP A 81 8.03 -8.21 14.77
CA ASP A 81 8.79 -7.36 15.68
C ASP A 81 8.21 -5.94 15.85
N ARG A 82 7.10 -5.65 15.13
CA ARG A 82 6.37 -4.37 15.10
C ARG A 82 7.18 -3.16 14.62
N LYS A 83 8.34 -3.37 14.02
CA LYS A 83 9.20 -2.27 13.53
C LYS A 83 8.74 -1.71 12.19
N ILE A 84 8.22 -2.57 11.30
CA ILE A 84 7.82 -2.17 9.96
C ILE A 84 6.30 -2.15 9.87
N LYS A 85 5.75 -1.01 9.46
CA LYS A 85 4.34 -0.82 9.11
C LYS A 85 4.19 -1.11 7.63
N LYS A 86 3.34 -2.09 7.28
CA LYS A 86 3.01 -2.43 5.89
C LYS A 86 2.09 -1.38 5.27
N ASP A 87 1.92 -1.39 3.96
CA ASP A 87 1.07 -0.42 3.26
C ASP A 87 -0.36 -0.39 3.82
N VAL A 88 -0.91 -1.55 4.18
CA VAL A 88 -2.24 -1.67 4.77
C VAL A 88 -2.40 -0.93 6.10
N PHE A 89 -1.33 -0.81 6.91
CA PHE A 89 -1.36 0.01 8.12
C PHE A 89 -1.71 1.47 7.79
N TYR A 90 -1.10 2.01 6.74
CA TYR A 90 -1.33 3.39 6.32
C TYR A 90 -2.69 3.57 5.64
N PHE A 91 -3.21 2.51 5.00
CA PHE A 91 -4.59 2.51 4.53
C PHE A 91 -5.58 2.76 5.67
N TYR A 92 -5.47 2.00 6.76
CA TYR A 92 -6.34 2.20 7.92
C TYR A 92 -6.06 3.50 8.65
N LYS A 93 -4.80 3.91 8.74
CA LYS A 93 -4.46 5.21 9.31
C LYS A 93 -5.13 6.35 8.54
N ALA A 94 -5.15 6.31 7.22
CA ALA A 94 -5.81 7.32 6.39
C ALA A 94 -7.33 7.34 6.57
N ASN A 95 -7.95 6.19 6.90
CA ASN A 95 -9.40 6.07 7.04
C ASN A 95 -9.90 6.28 8.47
N TRP A 96 -9.09 5.99 9.49
CA TRP A 96 -9.52 5.99 10.89
C TRP A 96 -8.94 7.10 11.75
N ASN A 97 -7.79 7.66 11.35
CA ASN A 97 -7.13 8.71 12.12
C ASN A 97 -7.44 10.08 11.50
N PRO A 98 -7.94 11.06 12.27
CA PRO A 98 -8.22 12.41 11.77
C PRO A 98 -6.94 13.23 11.50
N GLU A 99 -5.79 12.85 12.06
CA GLU A 99 -4.53 13.55 11.84
C GLU A 99 -4.14 13.51 10.35
N PRO A 100 -3.85 14.68 9.73
CA PRO A 100 -3.46 14.74 8.33
C PRO A 100 -2.25 13.88 8.03
N MET A 101 -2.36 13.06 6.98
CA MET A 101 -1.29 12.19 6.54
C MET A 101 -1.22 12.05 5.03
N LEU A 102 -0.03 11.74 4.53
CA LEU A 102 0.26 11.41 3.14
C LEU A 102 1.32 10.30 3.14
N TYR A 103 1.04 9.18 2.47
CA TYR A 103 1.92 8.02 2.43
C TYR A 103 1.96 7.42 1.03
N LEU A 104 3.16 7.23 0.49
CA LEU A 104 3.41 6.63 -0.81
C LEU A 104 3.50 5.11 -0.67
N CYS A 105 2.59 4.39 -1.33
CA CYS A 105 2.51 2.93 -1.31
C CYS A 105 3.62 2.27 -2.15
N SER A 106 3.77 0.95 -1.98
CA SER A 106 4.74 0.11 -2.73
C SER A 106 6.18 0.60 -2.63
N ARG A 107 6.53 1.26 -1.52
CA ARG A 107 7.88 1.81 -1.31
C ARG A 107 8.96 0.76 -1.15
N ARG A 108 8.60 -0.47 -0.72
CA ARG A 108 9.50 -1.62 -0.59
C ARG A 108 9.64 -2.41 -1.87
N PHE A 109 8.71 -2.26 -2.80
CA PHE A 109 8.83 -2.78 -4.16
C PHE A 109 9.76 -1.89 -4.98
N THR A 110 11.04 -1.88 -4.62
CA THR A 110 12.04 -0.98 -5.22
C THR A 110 12.45 -1.41 -6.61
N GLU A 111 12.54 -2.72 -6.88
CA GLU A 111 12.94 -3.25 -8.19
C GLU A 111 11.72 -3.43 -9.10
N ARG A 112 11.76 -2.79 -10.26
CA ARG A 112 10.70 -2.82 -11.25
C ARG A 112 11.20 -3.45 -12.54
N THR A 113 10.38 -4.34 -13.12
CA THR A 113 10.68 -5.01 -14.40
C THR A 113 9.82 -4.48 -15.56
N LYS A 114 8.82 -3.65 -15.26
CA LYS A 114 7.94 -3.02 -16.25
C LYS A 114 8.06 -1.51 -16.16
N ALA A 115 8.32 -0.87 -17.29
CA ALA A 115 8.38 0.59 -17.38
C ALA A 115 7.02 1.24 -17.11
N GLN A 116 5.94 0.62 -17.60
CA GLN A 116 4.58 1.12 -17.36
C GLN A 116 4.08 0.67 -15.98
N THR A 117 3.63 1.63 -15.18
CA THR A 117 3.15 1.39 -13.82
C THR A 117 2.10 2.43 -13.41
N PHE A 118 1.64 2.35 -12.19
CA PHE A 118 0.86 3.37 -11.51
C PHE A 118 1.52 3.76 -10.20
N VAL A 119 1.18 4.93 -9.68
CA VAL A 119 1.58 5.37 -8.34
C VAL A 119 0.32 5.47 -7.49
N LYS A 120 0.35 4.88 -6.29
CA LYS A 120 -0.74 4.95 -5.32
C LYS A 120 -0.24 5.56 -4.01
N ALA A 121 -1.08 6.39 -3.42
CA ALA A 121 -0.87 6.93 -2.08
C ALA A 121 -2.12 6.73 -1.21
N TYR A 122 -1.91 6.58 0.09
CA TYR A 122 -2.96 6.70 1.10
C TYR A 122 -2.89 8.06 1.76
N SER A 123 -4.02 8.75 1.81
CA SER A 123 -4.07 10.09 2.37
C SER A 123 -5.48 10.51 2.76
N ASN A 124 -5.63 11.15 3.92
CA ASN A 124 -6.86 11.85 4.28
C ASN A 124 -6.85 13.33 3.84
N LEU A 125 -5.78 13.79 3.18
CA LEU A 125 -5.75 15.09 2.49
C LEU A 125 -6.69 15.05 1.28
N LYS A 126 -7.22 16.19 0.89
CA LYS A 126 -8.17 16.29 -0.23
C LYS A 126 -7.56 15.85 -1.57
N GLU A 127 -6.29 16.16 -1.78
CA GLU A 127 -5.56 15.96 -3.04
C GLU A 127 -4.05 15.94 -2.80
N ALA A 128 -3.31 15.38 -3.75
CA ALA A 128 -1.85 15.46 -3.79
C ALA A 128 -1.34 15.61 -5.23
N THR A 129 -0.11 16.10 -5.36
CA THR A 129 0.60 16.23 -6.64
C THR A 129 1.73 15.19 -6.68
N LEU A 130 1.84 14.48 -7.80
CA LEU A 130 2.93 13.55 -8.08
C LEU A 130 4.04 14.23 -8.87
N TYR A 131 5.28 13.91 -8.50
CA TYR A 131 6.50 14.22 -9.23
C TYR A 131 7.28 12.92 -9.47
N VAL A 132 7.81 12.76 -10.66
CA VAL A 132 8.72 11.66 -11.04
C VAL A 132 9.99 12.28 -11.59
N ASN A 133 11.13 11.95 -11.00
CA ASN A 133 12.43 12.52 -11.37
C ASN A 133 12.43 14.06 -11.39
N GLY A 134 11.78 14.68 -10.41
CA GLY A 134 11.63 16.14 -10.32
C GLY A 134 10.57 16.74 -11.23
N LYS A 135 10.12 16.02 -12.27
CA LYS A 135 9.08 16.51 -13.19
C LYS A 135 7.70 16.35 -12.56
N LYS A 136 6.91 17.43 -12.56
CA LYS A 136 5.50 17.39 -12.13
C LYS A 136 4.68 16.57 -13.13
N ILE A 137 4.04 15.51 -12.65
CA ILE A 137 3.15 14.65 -13.44
C ILE A 137 1.73 15.18 -13.41
N GLY A 138 1.21 15.44 -12.21
CA GLY A 138 -0.16 15.94 -12.08
C GLY A 138 -0.69 15.87 -10.66
N LYS A 139 -1.84 16.48 -10.49
CA LYS A 139 -2.60 16.51 -9.24
C LYS A 139 -3.77 15.54 -9.35
N GLN A 140 -4.00 14.76 -8.29
CA GLN A 140 -5.15 13.87 -8.17
C GLN A 140 -5.84 14.07 -6.81
N LYS A 141 -7.15 13.86 -6.79
CA LYS A 141 -7.97 13.85 -5.57
C LYS A 141 -8.02 12.46 -4.98
N LYS A 142 -8.22 12.40 -3.67
CA LYS A 142 -8.51 11.13 -3.00
C LYS A 142 -9.90 10.62 -3.39
N ASP A 143 -10.06 9.31 -3.43
CA ASP A 143 -11.35 8.65 -3.57
C ASP A 143 -12.07 8.51 -2.21
N ASN A 144 -13.21 7.80 -2.22
CA ASN A 144 -14.06 7.57 -1.04
C ASN A 144 -13.43 6.68 0.06
N ILE A 145 -12.34 5.98 -0.24
CA ILE A 145 -11.58 5.17 0.71
C ILE A 145 -10.16 5.69 0.94
N ASN A 146 -9.97 6.99 0.67
CA ASN A 146 -8.72 7.70 0.96
C ASN A 146 -7.49 7.20 0.18
N ARG A 147 -7.69 6.73 -1.08
CA ARG A 147 -6.62 6.47 -2.04
C ARG A 147 -6.48 7.64 -3.01
N ILE A 148 -5.26 7.92 -3.41
CA ILE A 148 -4.93 8.81 -4.52
C ILE A 148 -4.12 7.98 -5.52
N ILE A 149 -4.57 7.91 -6.78
CA ILE A 149 -3.97 7.07 -7.81
C ILE A 149 -3.60 7.91 -9.03
N TRP A 150 -2.38 7.73 -9.52
CA TRP A 150 -1.90 8.26 -10.80
C TRP A 150 -1.60 7.06 -11.70
N ASP A 151 -2.40 6.90 -12.71
CA ASP A 151 -2.25 5.84 -13.71
C ASP A 151 -1.26 6.23 -14.82
N GLN A 152 -0.84 5.24 -15.60
CA GLN A 152 -0.02 5.42 -16.81
C GLN A 152 1.31 6.15 -16.55
N ILE A 153 1.98 5.81 -15.46
CA ILE A 153 3.30 6.34 -15.14
C ILE A 153 4.35 5.52 -15.88
N THR A 154 5.25 6.20 -16.60
CA THR A 154 6.37 5.57 -17.30
C THR A 154 7.65 5.82 -16.53
N LEU A 155 8.32 4.75 -16.10
CA LEU A 155 9.63 4.78 -15.47
C LEU A 155 10.72 4.80 -16.56
N VAL A 156 11.85 5.43 -16.27
CA VAL A 156 13.04 5.35 -17.10
C VAL A 156 13.98 4.26 -16.58
N PRO A 157 14.85 3.63 -17.42
CA PRO A 157 15.85 2.69 -16.94
C PRO A 157 16.71 3.28 -15.82
N GLY A 158 17.02 2.49 -14.80
CA GLY A 158 17.73 2.93 -13.61
C GLY A 158 16.80 3.52 -12.54
N GLU A 159 17.34 4.41 -11.73
CA GLU A 159 16.63 5.00 -10.59
C GLU A 159 15.58 6.02 -11.02
N ASN A 160 14.39 5.91 -10.38
CA ASN A 160 13.30 6.85 -10.51
C ASN A 160 12.89 7.34 -9.12
N VAL A 161 13.03 8.64 -8.89
CA VAL A 161 12.59 9.30 -7.66
C VAL A 161 11.11 9.60 -7.76
N ILE A 162 10.31 8.95 -6.95
CA ILE A 162 8.86 9.14 -6.86
C ILE A 162 8.58 9.99 -5.64
N ARG A 163 8.02 11.18 -5.83
CA ARG A 163 7.69 12.11 -4.76
C ARG A 163 6.26 12.61 -4.88
N ILE A 164 5.56 12.63 -3.75
CA ILE A 164 4.21 13.19 -3.66
C ILE A 164 4.21 14.38 -2.70
N GLU A 165 3.33 15.35 -2.98
CA GLU A 165 3.14 16.52 -2.15
C GLU A 165 1.64 16.82 -2.00
N GLY A 166 1.18 17.00 -0.76
CA GLY A 166 -0.18 17.42 -0.43
C GLY A 166 -0.18 18.53 0.62
N ARG A 167 -1.30 19.24 0.75
CA ARG A 167 -1.41 20.38 1.68
C ARG A 167 -2.72 20.38 2.44
N THR A 168 -2.67 20.87 3.66
CA THR A 168 -3.86 21.28 4.43
C THR A 168 -3.57 22.59 5.14
N GLY A 169 -4.34 23.63 4.84
CA GLY A 169 -4.02 24.99 5.26
C GLY A 169 -2.62 25.40 4.76
N LYS A 170 -1.78 25.87 5.69
CA LYS A 170 -0.39 26.27 5.41
C LYS A 170 0.61 25.09 5.50
N LYS A 171 0.19 23.93 6.02
CA LYS A 171 1.08 22.77 6.25
C LYS A 171 1.23 21.96 4.96
N VAL A 172 2.48 21.67 4.61
CA VAL A 172 2.86 20.83 3.47
C VAL A 172 3.26 19.46 3.98
N PHE A 173 2.81 18.42 3.31
CA PHE A 173 3.16 17.02 3.54
C PHE A 173 3.84 16.51 2.29
N THR A 174 4.96 15.83 2.47
CA THR A 174 5.70 15.18 1.37
C THR A 174 6.05 13.76 1.74
N ASP A 175 6.07 12.88 0.75
CA ASP A 175 6.63 11.55 0.90
C ASP A 175 7.36 11.15 -0.37
N THR A 176 8.43 10.36 -0.23
CA THR A 176 9.33 10.03 -1.34
C THR A 176 9.83 8.59 -1.21
N CYS A 177 9.96 7.90 -2.35
CA CYS A 177 10.68 6.64 -2.45
C CYS A 177 11.45 6.57 -3.79
N ILE A 178 12.32 5.57 -3.92
CA ILE A 178 13.09 5.31 -5.14
C ILE A 178 12.67 3.94 -5.70
N TRP A 179 12.36 3.91 -6.99
CA TRP A 179 12.12 2.69 -7.75
C TRP A 179 13.18 2.55 -8.84
N THR A 180 13.74 1.36 -8.99
CA THR A 180 14.77 1.07 -10.01
C THR A 180 14.17 0.18 -11.10
N LEU A 181 14.07 0.69 -12.32
CA LEU A 181 13.69 -0.10 -13.48
C LEU A 181 14.93 -0.84 -14.01
N LYS A 182 14.86 -2.18 -13.99
CA LYS A 182 15.87 -3.11 -14.54
C LYS A 182 15.61 -3.42 -16.00
#